data_0f31f7c40e5ab53ed038510f8eb2d4ff
#
_entry.id   0f31f7c40e5ab53ed038510f8eb2d4ff
#
_cell.length_a   1.000
_cell.length_b   1.000
_cell.length_c   1.000
_cell.angle_alpha   90.00
_cell.angle_beta   90.00
_cell.angle_gamma   90.00
#
_symmetry.space_group_name_H-M   'P 1'
#
loop_
_entity.id
_entity.type
_entity.pdbx_description
1 polymer ?
#
loop_
_entity_poly.entity_id
_entity_poly.type
_entity_poly.pdbx_seq_one_letter_code
_entity_poly.pdbx_strand_id
1 'polypeptide(L)'
;MPSPIAAALLPLALLAPAATAATAPPARAAQTAQAAPASPLSEGSGGAGTSGEAADADGTGARVVSVVEADFDPASAFVPPTAISHAADLVPYGSHVRVVVDRSVPGQTLLTMTVSGLAPDHEFPAHLHTGSCGADPAASGPHYQHVVDPVQPSTDPAYANDRNELRLTLRTDGRGAGSAAGSVAWHPRPGEARSLVLHAGTPAGPHAAGDRAACVKLKL
;
A
#
# COMPACT_ATOMS: atom_id res chain seq x y z
N MET A 1 59.12 -26.04 41.58
CA MET A 1 59.72 -25.77 40.26
C MET A 1 58.62 -25.97 39.23
N PRO A 2 58.02 -24.93 38.64
CA PRO A 2 57.03 -25.08 37.58
C PRO A 2 57.70 -25.04 36.21
N SER A 3 57.34 -25.95 35.33
CA SER A 3 57.74 -26.04 33.92
C SER A 3 57.03 -25.02 33.05
N PRO A 4 57.65 -24.47 32.04
CA PRO A 4 57.03 -23.53 31.13
C PRO A 4 56.25 -24.28 30.02
N ILE A 5 55.03 -23.81 29.74
CA ILE A 5 54.17 -24.21 28.65
C ILE A 5 54.55 -23.38 27.39
N ALA A 6 55.04 -24.04 26.36
CA ALA A 6 55.36 -23.41 25.08
C ALA A 6 54.06 -23.20 24.28
N ALA A 7 53.77 -21.95 23.92
CA ALA A 7 52.69 -21.59 23.02
C ALA A 7 53.16 -21.68 21.56
N ALA A 8 52.55 -22.56 20.78
CA ALA A 8 52.77 -22.66 19.35
C ALA A 8 51.89 -21.67 18.59
N LEU A 9 52.48 -20.71 17.88
CA LEU A 9 51.84 -19.78 16.94
C LEU A 9 51.68 -20.50 15.58
N LEU A 10 50.40 -20.70 15.13
CA LEU A 10 50.08 -21.09 13.76
C LEU A 10 49.96 -19.79 12.88
N PRO A 11 50.51 -19.81 11.67
CA PRO A 11 50.33 -18.69 10.74
C PRO A 11 48.93 -18.76 10.09
N LEU A 12 48.22 -17.66 10.12
CA LEU A 12 46.94 -17.43 9.46
C LEU A 12 47.19 -17.13 7.97
N ALA A 13 46.88 -18.05 7.08
CA ALA A 13 46.93 -17.84 5.63
C ALA A 13 45.74 -16.99 5.19
N LEU A 14 46.00 -15.78 4.67
CA LEU A 14 45.00 -14.95 3.99
C LEU A 14 44.70 -15.55 2.61
N LEU A 15 43.50 -16.10 2.42
CA LEU A 15 42.93 -16.33 1.08
C LEU A 15 42.26 -15.04 0.59
N ALA A 16 42.78 -14.49 -0.52
CA ALA A 16 42.14 -13.41 -1.24
C ALA A 16 40.96 -13.94 -2.07
N PRO A 17 39.79 -13.27 -2.10
CA PRO A 17 38.70 -13.68 -2.98
C PRO A 17 38.99 -13.24 -4.42
N ALA A 18 38.83 -14.18 -5.37
CA ALA A 18 38.88 -13.91 -6.80
C ALA A 18 37.66 -13.08 -7.22
N ALA A 19 37.89 -11.95 -7.84
CA ALA A 19 36.84 -11.12 -8.45
C ALA A 19 36.35 -11.78 -9.74
N THR A 20 35.10 -12.25 -9.74
CA THR A 20 34.39 -12.65 -10.97
C THR A 20 33.83 -11.41 -11.64
N ALA A 21 34.34 -11.10 -12.85
CA ALA A 21 33.82 -10.04 -13.70
C ALA A 21 32.42 -10.44 -14.21
N ALA A 22 31.42 -9.63 -13.82
CA ALA A 22 30.07 -9.74 -14.35
C ALA A 22 30.01 -9.10 -15.74
N THR A 23 29.74 -9.92 -16.76
CA THR A 23 29.45 -9.47 -18.13
C THR A 23 28.08 -8.78 -18.17
N ALA A 24 28.05 -7.51 -18.55
CA ALA A 24 26.82 -6.74 -18.75
C ALA A 24 26.03 -7.25 -19.98
N PRO A 25 24.69 -7.30 -19.93
CA PRO A 25 23.88 -7.64 -21.09
C PRO A 25 23.85 -6.47 -22.11
N PRO A 26 23.64 -6.75 -23.42
CA PRO A 26 23.63 -5.72 -24.45
C PRO A 26 22.40 -4.81 -24.33
N ALA A 27 22.61 -3.52 -24.53
CA ALA A 27 21.60 -2.49 -24.57
C ALA A 27 20.55 -2.78 -25.66
N ARG A 28 19.28 -2.87 -25.26
CA ARG A 28 18.14 -3.01 -26.16
C ARG A 28 17.86 -1.65 -26.80
N ALA A 29 17.91 -1.61 -28.13
CA ALA A 29 17.64 -0.43 -28.94
C ALA A 29 16.26 0.17 -28.63
N ALA A 30 16.23 1.48 -28.43
CA ALA A 30 15.01 2.26 -28.31
C ALA A 30 14.24 2.24 -29.62
N GLN A 31 13.02 1.70 -29.63
CA GLN A 31 12.08 1.88 -30.73
C GLN A 31 11.41 3.24 -30.58
N THR A 32 11.67 4.12 -31.51
CA THR A 32 10.98 5.40 -31.72
C THR A 32 9.53 5.14 -32.04
N ALA A 33 8.60 5.51 -31.17
CA ALA A 33 7.19 5.55 -31.47
C ALA A 33 6.89 6.71 -32.42
N GLN A 34 6.43 6.39 -33.61
CA GLN A 34 5.92 7.35 -34.60
C GLN A 34 4.58 7.91 -34.12
N ALA A 35 4.50 9.23 -34.03
CA ALA A 35 3.28 9.96 -33.73
C ALA A 35 2.28 9.83 -34.92
N ALA A 36 1.03 9.47 -34.61
CA ALA A 36 -0.07 9.50 -35.54
C ALA A 36 -0.57 10.95 -35.77
N PRO A 37 -1.07 11.31 -36.98
CA PRO A 37 -1.51 12.66 -37.24
C PRO A 37 -2.86 12.99 -36.59
N ALA A 38 -2.95 14.21 -36.10
CA ALA A 38 -4.18 14.79 -35.53
C ALA A 38 -5.23 15.03 -36.59
N SER A 39 -6.47 14.61 -36.33
CA SER A 39 -7.65 14.97 -37.11
C SER A 39 -8.21 16.33 -36.70
N PRO A 40 -8.82 17.12 -37.62
CA PRO A 40 -9.20 18.49 -37.34
C PRO A 40 -10.49 18.61 -36.53
N LEU A 41 -10.52 19.68 -35.73
CA LEU A 41 -11.67 20.16 -34.96
C LEU A 41 -12.85 20.52 -35.87
N SER A 42 -14.02 19.97 -35.53
CA SER A 42 -15.30 20.46 -36.06
C SER A 42 -15.91 21.42 -35.03
N GLU A 43 -16.02 22.68 -35.39
CA GLU A 43 -16.80 23.68 -34.66
C GLU A 43 -18.29 23.42 -34.86
N GLY A 44 -19.03 23.30 -33.78
CA GLY A 44 -20.48 23.17 -33.72
C GLY A 44 -21.08 23.97 -32.57
N SER A 45 -21.64 25.08 -32.97
CA SER A 45 -22.41 26.09 -32.23
C SER A 45 -23.42 25.62 -31.19
N GLY A 46 -23.43 26.30 -30.05
CA GLY A 46 -24.55 26.85 -29.30
C GLY A 46 -25.72 25.97 -28.84
N GLY A 47 -25.96 25.97 -27.55
CA GLY A 47 -27.20 25.51 -26.93
C GLY A 47 -27.14 25.54 -25.42
N ALA A 48 -27.69 26.62 -24.82
CA ALA A 48 -27.94 26.71 -23.38
C ALA A 48 -29.08 25.78 -22.98
N GLY A 49 -29.00 25.17 -21.80
CA GLY A 49 -30.23 24.68 -21.18
C GLY A 49 -30.07 23.49 -20.25
N THR A 50 -30.30 23.77 -18.97
CA THR A 50 -30.93 22.93 -17.94
C THR A 50 -30.17 21.76 -17.34
N SER A 51 -29.86 21.95 -16.05
CA SER A 51 -29.65 20.92 -15.05
C SER A 51 -30.70 19.81 -15.14
N GLY A 52 -30.29 18.62 -15.53
CA GLY A 52 -31.10 17.43 -15.50
C GLY A 52 -30.34 16.36 -14.75
N GLU A 53 -30.72 16.11 -13.53
CA GLU A 53 -30.39 14.93 -12.75
C GLU A 53 -31.01 13.73 -13.47
N ALA A 54 -30.22 13.01 -14.26
CA ALA A 54 -30.64 11.77 -14.88
C ALA A 54 -30.29 10.62 -13.96
N ALA A 55 -31.31 10.11 -13.26
CA ALA A 55 -31.27 8.80 -12.66
C ALA A 55 -31.27 7.76 -13.79
N ASP A 56 -30.13 7.19 -14.14
CA ASP A 56 -30.04 6.06 -15.05
C ASP A 56 -30.39 4.77 -14.31
N ALA A 57 -31.67 4.39 -14.45
CA ALA A 57 -32.14 3.05 -14.17
C ALA A 57 -31.88 2.19 -15.45
N ASP A 58 -30.67 1.69 -15.62
CA ASP A 58 -30.39 0.60 -16.54
C ASP A 58 -29.30 -0.31 -15.95
N GLY A 59 -29.58 -1.63 -15.93
CA GLY A 59 -28.83 -2.68 -15.26
C GLY A 59 -27.47 -3.04 -15.83
N THR A 60 -26.66 -2.06 -16.21
CA THR A 60 -25.25 -2.19 -16.49
C THR A 60 -24.49 -1.86 -15.22
N GLY A 61 -23.84 -2.88 -14.62
CA GLY A 61 -23.08 -2.77 -13.38
C GLY A 61 -22.19 -1.54 -13.35
N ALA A 62 -22.64 -0.53 -12.60
CA ALA A 62 -21.94 0.72 -12.46
C ALA A 62 -20.49 0.43 -12.05
N ARG A 63 -19.51 0.93 -12.82
CA ARG A 63 -18.11 0.86 -12.46
C ARG A 63 -17.90 1.58 -11.13
N VAL A 64 -17.81 0.80 -10.05
CA VAL A 64 -17.62 1.38 -8.74
C VAL A 64 -16.12 1.55 -8.52
N VAL A 65 -15.60 2.70 -8.93
CA VAL A 65 -14.23 3.12 -8.60
C VAL A 65 -14.34 4.14 -7.49
N SER A 66 -13.73 3.82 -6.34
CA SER A 66 -13.60 4.73 -5.20
C SER A 66 -12.18 5.28 -5.18
N VAL A 67 -12.03 6.60 -5.06
CA VAL A 67 -10.72 7.27 -4.93
C VAL A 67 -10.70 8.05 -3.63
N VAL A 68 -9.66 7.83 -2.85
CA VAL A 68 -9.33 8.61 -1.65
C VAL A 68 -7.98 9.25 -1.89
N GLU A 69 -7.88 10.56 -1.73
CA GLU A 69 -6.66 11.33 -1.82
C GLU A 69 -6.60 12.26 -0.62
N ALA A 70 -5.51 12.20 0.15
CA ALA A 70 -5.36 12.92 1.40
C ALA A 70 -3.89 13.06 1.79
N ASP A 71 -3.62 14.03 2.66
CA ASP A 71 -2.39 14.10 3.41
C ASP A 71 -2.57 13.44 4.79
N PHE A 72 -1.51 12.87 5.32
CA PHE A 72 -1.53 12.30 6.66
C PHE A 72 -1.44 13.39 7.71
N ASP A 73 -2.43 13.42 8.59
CA ASP A 73 -2.54 14.35 9.72
C ASP A 73 -2.36 13.62 11.06
N PRO A 74 -2.06 14.35 12.14
CA PRO A 74 -2.11 13.77 13.47
C PRO A 74 -3.55 13.37 13.85
N ALA A 75 -3.66 12.31 14.64
CA ALA A 75 -4.96 11.83 15.16
C ALA A 75 -5.70 12.88 16.00
N SER A 76 -4.98 13.85 16.56
CA SER A 76 -5.51 14.96 17.38
C SER A 76 -5.97 16.17 16.56
N ALA A 77 -5.99 16.10 15.22
CA ALA A 77 -6.49 17.19 14.38
C ALA A 77 -7.94 17.54 14.75
N PHE A 78 -8.25 18.86 14.80
CA PHE A 78 -9.57 19.37 15.20
C PHE A 78 -10.70 18.86 14.30
N VAL A 79 -10.42 18.73 13.00
CA VAL A 79 -11.31 18.07 12.04
C VAL A 79 -10.80 16.63 11.88
N PRO A 80 -11.67 15.61 12.08
CA PRO A 80 -11.24 14.21 11.93
C PRO A 80 -10.68 13.93 10.53
N PRO A 81 -9.37 13.69 10.37
CA PRO A 81 -8.74 13.59 9.06
C PRO A 81 -9.16 12.30 8.32
N THR A 82 -9.02 12.33 6.99
CA THR A 82 -9.23 11.17 6.13
C THR A 82 -8.09 10.17 6.25
N ALA A 83 -6.86 10.67 6.37
CA ALA A 83 -5.66 9.86 6.60
C ALA A 83 -5.00 10.28 7.91
N ILE A 84 -4.70 9.30 8.77
CA ILE A 84 -4.15 9.52 10.12
C ILE A 84 -2.78 8.84 10.18
N SER A 85 -1.77 9.60 10.61
CA SER A 85 -0.48 9.04 11.02
C SER A 85 -0.48 8.74 12.51
N HIS A 86 -0.07 7.52 12.87
CA HIS A 86 0.16 7.08 14.24
C HIS A 86 1.64 6.97 14.60
N ALA A 87 2.53 6.98 13.59
CA ALA A 87 3.99 6.87 13.71
C ALA A 87 4.62 7.94 12.80
N ALA A 88 4.79 9.16 13.33
CA ALA A 88 5.23 10.31 12.52
C ALA A 88 6.69 10.19 12.01
N ASP A 89 7.48 9.31 12.58
CA ASP A 89 8.84 8.96 12.10
C ASP A 89 8.81 8.05 10.88
N LEU A 90 7.78 7.22 10.74
CA LEU A 90 7.54 6.35 9.58
C LEU A 90 6.64 7.00 8.53
N VAL A 91 5.61 7.69 8.99
CA VAL A 91 4.61 8.38 8.15
C VAL A 91 4.49 9.83 8.64
N PRO A 92 5.40 10.72 8.21
CA PRO A 92 5.40 12.13 8.62
C PRO A 92 4.08 12.84 8.31
N TYR A 93 3.67 13.77 9.14
CA TYR A 93 2.51 14.63 8.86
C TYR A 93 2.74 15.45 7.59
N GLY A 94 1.71 15.57 6.76
CA GLY A 94 1.81 16.19 5.44
C GLY A 94 2.33 15.26 4.33
N SER A 95 2.71 14.01 4.65
CA SER A 95 2.95 12.99 3.62
C SER A 95 1.66 12.69 2.88
N HIS A 96 1.77 12.39 1.58
CA HIS A 96 0.61 12.22 0.71
C HIS A 96 0.27 10.75 0.48
N VAL A 97 -1.03 10.45 0.37
CA VAL A 97 -1.55 9.13 -0.01
C VAL A 97 -2.70 9.25 -1.00
N ARG A 98 -2.67 8.41 -2.02
CA ARG A 98 -3.78 8.19 -2.95
C ARG A 98 -4.12 6.71 -2.99
N VAL A 99 -5.37 6.37 -2.70
CA VAL A 99 -5.91 5.00 -2.76
C VAL A 99 -7.00 4.95 -3.81
N VAL A 100 -6.90 3.99 -4.71
CA VAL A 100 -7.94 3.67 -5.72
C VAL A 100 -8.43 2.27 -5.46
N VAL A 101 -9.74 2.11 -5.28
CA VAL A 101 -10.38 0.80 -5.18
C VAL A 101 -11.31 0.63 -6.37
N ASP A 102 -10.97 -0.29 -7.25
CA ASP A 102 -11.74 -0.62 -8.46
C ASP A 102 -12.49 -1.95 -8.25
N ARG A 103 -13.80 -1.88 -8.32
CA ARG A 103 -14.75 -3.01 -8.25
C ARG A 103 -15.58 -3.12 -9.53
N SER A 104 -15.10 -2.57 -10.62
CA SER A 104 -15.81 -2.56 -11.91
C SER A 104 -15.89 -3.93 -12.59
N VAL A 105 -15.00 -4.85 -12.20
CA VAL A 105 -15.04 -6.23 -12.66
C VAL A 105 -15.87 -7.06 -11.67
N PRO A 106 -16.96 -7.72 -12.12
CA PRO A 106 -17.78 -8.55 -11.25
C PRO A 106 -16.96 -9.60 -10.50
N GLY A 107 -17.13 -9.65 -9.18
CA GLY A 107 -16.42 -10.60 -8.32
C GLY A 107 -14.93 -10.31 -8.13
N GLN A 108 -14.42 -9.15 -8.51
CA GLN A 108 -13.01 -8.78 -8.32
C GLN A 108 -12.87 -7.39 -7.71
N THR A 109 -11.99 -7.26 -6.75
CA THR A 109 -11.55 -5.96 -6.22
C THR A 109 -10.06 -5.80 -6.48
N LEU A 110 -9.69 -4.67 -7.12
CA LEU A 110 -8.31 -4.21 -7.26
C LEU A 110 -8.14 -2.97 -6.37
N LEU A 111 -7.12 -2.96 -5.52
CA LEU A 111 -6.72 -1.79 -4.75
C LEU A 111 -5.32 -1.38 -5.17
N THR A 112 -5.15 -0.10 -5.50
CA THR A 112 -3.85 0.52 -5.76
C THR A 112 -3.64 1.65 -4.76
N MET A 113 -2.45 1.71 -4.18
CA MET A 113 -2.02 2.78 -3.28
C MET A 113 -0.75 3.41 -3.81
N THR A 114 -0.69 4.74 -3.82
CA THR A 114 0.51 5.53 -4.07
C THR A 114 0.77 6.47 -2.90
N VAL A 115 2.02 6.64 -2.54
CA VAL A 115 2.43 7.51 -1.43
C VAL A 115 3.64 8.35 -1.80
N SER A 116 3.81 9.47 -1.06
CA SER A 116 5.05 10.24 -1.08
C SER A 116 5.32 10.88 0.28
N GLY A 117 6.59 11.05 0.61
CA GLY A 117 7.03 11.68 1.86
C GLY A 117 7.03 10.77 3.09
N LEU A 118 6.90 9.44 2.92
CA LEU A 118 7.03 8.46 3.99
C LEU A 118 8.52 8.21 4.32
N ALA A 119 8.79 7.41 5.35
CA ALA A 119 10.15 6.94 5.63
C ALA A 119 10.77 6.31 4.38
N PRO A 120 12.01 6.70 4.00
CA PRO A 120 12.67 6.17 2.81
C PRO A 120 13.13 4.71 3.01
N ASP A 121 13.25 3.97 1.89
CA ASP A 121 13.76 2.60 1.84
C ASP A 121 13.09 1.66 2.84
N HIS A 122 11.77 1.87 3.09
CA HIS A 122 11.01 1.15 4.09
C HIS A 122 9.90 0.29 3.46
N GLU A 123 9.55 -0.82 4.14
CA GLU A 123 8.47 -1.70 3.74
C GLU A 123 7.29 -1.57 4.70
N PHE A 124 6.11 -1.25 4.15
CA PHE A 124 4.85 -1.16 4.86
C PHE A 124 3.90 -2.25 4.36
N PRO A 125 3.66 -3.33 5.11
CA PRO A 125 2.49 -4.18 4.87
C PRO A 125 1.21 -3.36 5.04
N ALA A 126 0.23 -3.55 4.17
CA ALA A 126 -1.04 -2.86 4.28
C ALA A 126 -2.22 -3.79 4.01
N HIS A 127 -3.31 -3.62 4.78
CA HIS A 127 -4.48 -4.48 4.73
C HIS A 127 -5.77 -3.66 4.87
N LEU A 128 -6.87 -4.17 4.30
CA LEU A 128 -8.20 -3.67 4.64
C LEU A 128 -8.56 -4.06 6.07
N HIS A 129 -9.19 -3.11 6.81
CA HIS A 129 -9.63 -3.28 8.19
C HIS A 129 -11.14 -3.02 8.33
N THR A 130 -11.75 -3.65 9.34
CA THR A 130 -13.21 -3.58 9.58
C THR A 130 -13.66 -2.30 10.27
N GLY A 131 -12.80 -1.68 11.06
CA GLY A 131 -13.07 -0.43 11.76
C GLY A 131 -12.64 0.81 10.99
N SER A 132 -13.19 1.96 11.35
CA SER A 132 -12.76 3.25 10.82
C SER A 132 -11.51 3.74 11.55
N CYS A 133 -10.70 4.58 10.87
CA CYS A 133 -9.58 5.26 11.50
C CYS A 133 -10.03 6.11 12.69
N GLY A 134 -9.30 6.08 13.77
CA GLY A 134 -9.53 6.84 15.00
C GLY A 134 -8.22 7.32 15.62
N ALA A 135 -8.31 8.02 16.75
CA ALA A 135 -7.13 8.48 17.50
C ALA A 135 -6.33 7.29 18.06
N ASP A 136 -7.04 6.26 18.54
CA ASP A 136 -6.44 5.00 18.89
C ASP A 136 -6.20 4.18 17.61
N PRO A 137 -4.96 3.71 17.34
CA PRO A 137 -4.68 2.81 16.21
C PRO A 137 -5.59 1.56 16.21
N ALA A 138 -5.98 1.06 17.39
CA ALA A 138 -6.86 -0.10 17.53
C ALA A 138 -8.30 0.14 17.02
N ALA A 139 -8.73 1.40 16.87
CA ALA A 139 -10.06 1.73 16.36
C ALA A 139 -10.33 1.19 14.95
N SER A 140 -9.29 0.98 14.13
CA SER A 140 -9.43 0.36 12.81
C SER A 140 -9.86 -1.12 12.85
N GLY A 141 -9.96 -1.74 14.02
CA GLY A 141 -10.44 -3.12 14.19
C GLY A 141 -9.49 -4.18 13.63
N PRO A 142 -9.94 -5.42 13.49
CA PRO A 142 -9.16 -6.50 12.86
C PRO A 142 -9.08 -6.33 11.34
N HIS A 143 -8.23 -7.15 10.68
CA HIS A 143 -8.22 -7.27 9.23
C HIS A 143 -9.60 -7.63 8.71
N TYR A 144 -10.00 -7.03 7.57
CA TYR A 144 -11.20 -7.48 6.87
C TYR A 144 -10.91 -8.83 6.21
N GLN A 145 -11.76 -9.80 6.50
CA GLN A 145 -11.72 -11.14 5.93
C GLN A 145 -13.00 -11.42 5.15
N HIS A 146 -12.85 -11.98 3.94
CA HIS A 146 -13.99 -12.39 3.13
C HIS A 146 -14.80 -13.49 3.83
N VAL A 147 -14.11 -14.51 4.33
CA VAL A 147 -14.65 -15.51 5.26
C VAL A 147 -14.06 -15.22 6.62
N VAL A 148 -14.91 -14.83 7.57
CA VAL A 148 -14.48 -14.40 8.90
C VAL A 148 -14.00 -15.60 9.71
N ASP A 149 -12.79 -15.51 10.27
CA ASP A 149 -12.31 -16.44 11.28
C ASP A 149 -13.15 -16.29 12.57
N PRO A 150 -13.75 -17.36 13.10
CA PRO A 150 -14.48 -17.29 14.36
C PRO A 150 -13.59 -16.95 15.56
N VAL A 151 -12.25 -17.08 15.43
CA VAL A 151 -11.28 -16.74 16.47
C VAL A 151 -10.51 -15.49 16.07
N GLN A 152 -10.61 -14.41 16.89
CA GLN A 152 -9.93 -13.15 16.65
C GLN A 152 -8.97 -12.79 17.80
N PRO A 153 -7.80 -12.21 17.52
CA PRO A 153 -7.25 -11.92 16.19
C PRO A 153 -6.91 -13.20 15.42
N SER A 154 -7.21 -13.19 14.11
CA SER A 154 -7.00 -14.35 13.25
C SER A 154 -5.52 -14.65 13.05
N THR A 155 -5.11 -15.88 13.36
CA THR A 155 -3.75 -16.39 13.12
C THR A 155 -3.77 -17.72 12.34
N ASP A 156 -4.96 -18.30 12.11
CA ASP A 156 -5.13 -19.52 11.35
C ASP A 156 -4.85 -19.25 9.86
N PRO A 157 -3.88 -19.94 9.23
CA PRO A 157 -3.59 -19.81 7.79
C PRO A 157 -4.78 -20.11 6.87
N ALA A 158 -5.79 -20.84 7.36
CA ALA A 158 -7.03 -21.07 6.62
C ALA A 158 -7.80 -19.77 6.37
N TYR A 159 -7.68 -18.80 7.28
CA TYR A 159 -8.34 -17.49 7.20
C TYR A 159 -7.36 -16.34 6.96
N ALA A 160 -6.20 -16.33 7.61
CA ALA A 160 -5.19 -15.27 7.51
C ALA A 160 -4.28 -15.49 6.27
N ASN A 161 -4.84 -15.29 5.06
CA ASN A 161 -4.13 -15.52 3.80
C ASN A 161 -4.59 -14.56 2.70
N ASP A 162 -3.82 -14.47 1.60
CA ASP A 162 -4.04 -13.53 0.49
C ASP A 162 -5.32 -13.77 -0.34
N ARG A 163 -5.97 -14.93 -0.20
CA ARG A 163 -7.26 -15.20 -0.86
C ARG A 163 -8.41 -14.64 -0.05
N ASN A 164 -8.24 -14.56 1.26
CA ASN A 164 -9.25 -14.16 2.22
C ASN A 164 -9.11 -12.72 2.72
N GLU A 165 -7.91 -12.16 2.60
CA GLU A 165 -7.58 -10.78 2.97
C GLU A 165 -6.97 -10.06 1.78
N LEU A 166 -7.38 -8.80 1.55
CA LEU A 166 -6.70 -7.96 0.56
C LEU A 166 -5.45 -7.38 1.21
N ARG A 167 -4.30 -7.81 0.72
CA ARG A 167 -2.98 -7.47 1.24
C ARG A 167 -2.16 -6.76 0.19
N LEU A 168 -1.36 -5.77 0.63
CA LEU A 168 -0.36 -5.06 -0.17
C LEU A 168 0.96 -5.05 0.59
N THR A 169 2.04 -5.00 -0.17
CA THR A 169 3.37 -4.69 0.36
C THR A 169 3.86 -3.43 -0.34
N LEU A 170 3.77 -2.30 0.34
CA LEU A 170 4.29 -1.03 -0.13
C LEU A 170 5.79 -0.94 0.19
N ARG A 171 6.61 -0.61 -0.80
CA ARG A 171 8.02 -0.28 -0.62
C ARG A 171 8.25 1.15 -1.06
N THR A 172 8.85 1.94 -0.19
CA THR A 172 9.27 3.30 -0.51
C THR A 172 10.70 3.32 -1.06
N ASP A 173 10.95 4.23 -1.96
CA ASP A 173 12.30 4.53 -2.46
C ASP A 173 13.09 5.44 -1.48
N GLY A 174 14.32 5.78 -1.83
CA GLY A 174 15.19 6.67 -1.03
C GLY A 174 14.65 8.11 -0.86
N ARG A 175 13.48 8.44 -1.45
CA ARG A 175 12.78 9.72 -1.29
C ARG A 175 11.45 9.57 -0.54
N GLY A 176 11.14 8.36 -0.08
CA GLY A 176 9.89 8.07 0.62
C GLY A 176 8.67 7.99 -0.29
N ALA A 177 8.86 7.79 -1.61
CA ALA A 177 7.77 7.58 -2.56
C ALA A 177 7.63 6.10 -2.90
N GLY A 178 6.39 5.65 -3.13
CA GLY A 178 6.13 4.26 -3.47
C GLY A 178 4.75 4.02 -4.03
N SER A 179 4.56 2.84 -4.61
CA SER A 179 3.27 2.35 -5.09
C SER A 179 3.15 0.86 -4.85
N ALA A 180 1.94 0.42 -4.49
CA ALA A 180 1.60 -0.99 -4.32
C ALA A 180 0.20 -1.27 -4.85
N ALA A 181 -0.03 -2.50 -5.29
CA ALA A 181 -1.35 -2.98 -5.70
C ALA A 181 -1.61 -4.38 -5.16
N GLY A 182 -2.87 -4.66 -4.87
CA GLY A 182 -3.35 -5.97 -4.46
C GLY A 182 -4.72 -6.24 -5.06
N SER A 183 -5.04 -7.50 -5.34
CA SER A 183 -6.34 -7.90 -5.88
C SER A 183 -6.85 -9.17 -5.24
N VAL A 184 -8.18 -9.27 -5.15
CA VAL A 184 -8.90 -10.43 -4.63
C VAL A 184 -10.09 -10.77 -5.52
N ALA A 185 -10.49 -12.04 -5.52
CA ALA A 185 -11.60 -12.56 -6.32
C ALA A 185 -12.96 -12.44 -5.60
N TRP A 186 -13.20 -11.31 -4.94
CA TRP A 186 -14.44 -10.97 -4.23
C TRP A 186 -14.57 -9.46 -4.03
N HIS A 187 -15.77 -9.01 -3.69
CA HIS A 187 -16.00 -7.63 -3.23
C HIS A 187 -16.14 -7.61 -1.71
N PRO A 188 -15.60 -6.56 -1.04
CA PRO A 188 -15.93 -6.32 0.36
C PRO A 188 -17.44 -6.20 0.55
N ARG A 189 -17.95 -6.78 1.64
CA ARG A 189 -19.36 -6.58 2.03
C ARG A 189 -19.60 -5.10 2.32
N PRO A 190 -20.72 -4.51 1.86
CA PRO A 190 -20.99 -3.08 2.00
C PRO A 190 -20.82 -2.59 3.43
N GLY A 191 -19.98 -1.57 3.63
CA GLY A 191 -19.73 -0.93 4.92
C GLY A 191 -18.90 -1.74 5.92
N GLU A 192 -18.41 -2.92 5.57
CA GLU A 192 -17.61 -3.75 6.49
C GLU A 192 -16.07 -3.56 6.32
N ALA A 193 -15.59 -3.12 5.16
CA ALA A 193 -14.21 -2.69 4.96
C ALA A 193 -14.14 -1.15 5.04
N ARG A 194 -13.67 -0.62 6.17
CA ARG A 194 -13.83 0.82 6.50
C ARG A 194 -12.53 1.60 6.47
N SER A 195 -11.39 0.93 6.42
CA SER A 195 -10.06 1.56 6.33
C SER A 195 -9.04 0.68 5.66
N LEU A 196 -7.98 1.32 5.16
CA LEU A 196 -6.72 0.71 4.79
C LEU A 196 -5.69 1.11 5.86
N VAL A 197 -5.05 0.13 6.49
CA VAL A 197 -4.03 0.36 7.51
C VAL A 197 -2.67 0.00 6.95
N LEU A 198 -1.69 0.90 7.13
CA LEU A 198 -0.28 0.65 6.90
C LEU A 198 0.34 0.21 8.21
N HIS A 199 0.96 -0.96 8.21
CA HIS A 199 1.72 -1.48 9.35
C HIS A 199 3.17 -1.05 9.28
N ALA A 200 3.85 -1.02 10.43
CA ALA A 200 5.25 -0.59 10.53
C ALA A 200 6.23 -1.49 9.75
N GLY A 201 5.82 -2.73 9.44
CA GLY A 201 6.62 -3.64 8.61
C GLY A 201 7.87 -4.15 9.31
N THR A 202 9.02 -4.06 8.65
CA THR A 202 10.29 -4.45 9.26
C THR A 202 10.52 -3.59 10.50
N PRO A 203 10.90 -4.21 11.65
CA PRO A 203 11.15 -3.45 12.86
C PRO A 203 12.12 -2.32 12.60
N ALA A 204 11.67 -1.08 12.82
CA ALA A 204 12.47 0.13 12.65
C ALA A 204 12.32 1.00 13.91
N GLY A 205 13.42 1.21 14.62
CA GLY A 205 13.39 2.00 15.84
C GLY A 205 12.47 1.39 16.91
N PRO A 206 11.50 2.16 17.47
CA PRO A 206 10.62 1.72 18.54
C PRO A 206 9.44 0.86 18.08
N HIS A 207 9.24 0.67 16.76
CA HIS A 207 8.05 0.02 16.21
C HIS A 207 8.24 -1.48 16.04
N ALA A 208 7.23 -2.26 16.44
CA ALA A 208 7.10 -3.66 16.09
C ALA A 208 6.51 -3.81 14.68
N ALA A 209 6.81 -4.92 14.00
CA ALA A 209 6.37 -5.16 12.61
C ALA A 209 4.86 -5.06 12.40
N GLY A 210 4.06 -5.45 13.41
CA GLY A 210 2.59 -5.40 13.37
C GLY A 210 1.96 -4.09 13.83
N ASP A 211 2.75 -3.11 14.29
CA ASP A 211 2.23 -1.83 14.74
C ASP A 211 1.54 -1.08 13.58
N ARG A 212 0.47 -0.38 13.89
CA ARG A 212 -0.30 0.39 12.89
C ARG A 212 0.32 1.76 12.74
N ALA A 213 1.13 1.94 11.70
CA ALA A 213 1.85 3.19 11.43
C ALA A 213 0.92 4.30 10.92
N ALA A 214 -0.07 3.93 10.10
CA ALA A 214 -1.04 4.89 9.56
C ALA A 214 -2.36 4.21 9.16
N CYS A 215 -3.41 5.02 9.01
CA CYS A 215 -4.75 4.58 8.67
C CYS A 215 -5.41 5.56 7.68
N VAL A 216 -5.96 5.04 6.58
CA VAL A 216 -6.72 5.79 5.57
C VAL A 216 -8.18 5.35 5.61
N LYS A 217 -9.11 6.28 5.83
CA LYS A 217 -10.56 6.01 5.83
C LYS A 217 -11.04 5.65 4.43
N LEU A 218 -11.79 4.56 4.32
CA LEU A 218 -12.43 4.13 3.08
C LEU A 218 -13.95 4.12 3.25
N LYS A 219 -14.66 4.23 2.11
CA LYS A 219 -16.11 4.04 1.99
C LYS A 219 -16.34 3.04 0.86
N LEU A 220 -16.45 1.75 1.21
CA LEU A 220 -16.61 0.65 0.27
C LEU A 220 -17.96 -0.03 0.40
#